data_fd49b37670575624000e1406c687197b
#
_entry.id   fd49b37670575624000e1406c687197b
#
_cell.length_a   1.000
_cell.length_b   1.000
_cell.length_c   1.000
_cell.angle_alpha   90.00
_cell.angle_beta   90.00
_cell.angle_gamma   90.00
#
_symmetry.space_group_name_H-M   'P 1'
#
loop_
_entity.id
_entity.type
_entity.pdbx_description
1 polymer ?
#
loop_
_entity_poly.entity_id
_entity_poly.type
_entity_poly.pdbx_seq_one_letter_code
_entity_poly.pdbx_strand_id
1 'polypeptide(L)'
;MNILLITSSARGHAIADALARSPQKPDIFSICTTRNPGIRRIAVAQEVTDIMDFPTVLAHAKAWHPDFAIIGPDDPIGAGLADLLEEHGISTVAPRKMFARIESSKGFARELLRKYGIDASPQFRIFPSTLSPVPSPAAAGEGGVRTEIRRFIDDDLHGNYVVKYDALKGGKGVKVSDEHLHSIDEGVAYALQCIEECGQVVIEEKLVGCEFSLMSFVSGTRVVHMPLVQDHKRAYDGDTGPNTGGMGSYSMPDYSLPFLTSRDLERAKEINQLVAEALSQPSPFPLPSKGEGYKGILYGGYMVTKNGVKVIEFNARFGDPEALNVLPILTSDFVDICQGILTGELTQEMVRFDHKATVCKYIVPRGYPENREQKGERIQLPPLPLPLPRCGRGGGETPHPLPFKGEGMGEGSQKNFRIFFG
;
A
#
# COMPACT_ATOMS: atom_id res chain seq x y z
N MET A 1 -8.62 25.15 8.57
CA MET A 1 -9.06 23.75 8.37
C MET A 1 -8.14 22.84 9.15
N ASN A 2 -8.70 21.96 9.97
CA ASN A 2 -7.96 21.00 10.80
C ASN A 2 -7.99 19.62 10.15
N ILE A 3 -6.83 19.02 9.93
CA ILE A 3 -6.73 17.67 9.34
C ILE A 3 -6.03 16.74 10.32
N LEU A 4 -6.67 15.62 10.63
CA LEU A 4 -6.09 14.57 11.45
C LEU A 4 -5.36 13.54 10.56
N LEU A 5 -4.06 13.36 10.79
CA LEU A 5 -3.26 12.34 10.13
C LEU A 5 -2.86 11.23 11.10
N ILE A 6 -3.39 10.04 10.90
CA ILE A 6 -3.03 8.83 11.65
C ILE A 6 -2.02 8.03 10.84
N THR A 7 -0.81 7.81 11.36
CA THR A 7 0.30 7.26 10.57
C THR A 7 1.35 6.56 11.40
N SER A 8 2.23 5.80 10.76
CA SER A 8 3.29 5.03 11.42
C SER A 8 4.62 4.94 10.65
N SER A 9 4.74 5.56 9.46
CA SER A 9 5.88 5.30 8.57
C SER A 9 6.27 6.48 7.69
N ALA A 10 7.25 6.30 6.79
CA ALA A 10 7.69 7.28 5.80
C ALA A 10 6.56 7.72 4.86
N ARG A 11 5.65 6.83 4.52
CA ARG A 11 4.39 7.11 3.80
C ARG A 11 3.61 8.23 4.50
N GLY A 12 3.47 8.15 5.81
CA GLY A 12 2.77 9.19 6.59
C GLY A 12 3.47 10.55 6.52
N HIS A 13 4.80 10.58 6.48
CA HIS A 13 5.54 11.82 6.27
C HIS A 13 5.29 12.39 4.86
N ALA A 14 5.26 11.55 3.82
CA ALA A 14 4.94 11.99 2.46
C ALA A 14 3.51 12.56 2.35
N ILE A 15 2.54 11.96 3.05
CA ILE A 15 1.17 12.47 3.16
C ILE A 15 1.17 13.85 3.85
N ALA A 16 1.84 13.98 5.00
CA ALA A 16 1.94 15.27 5.72
C ALA A 16 2.58 16.35 4.86
N ASP A 17 3.65 16.04 4.11
CA ASP A 17 4.29 16.97 3.18
C ASP A 17 3.35 17.39 2.04
N ALA A 18 2.57 16.47 1.50
CA ALA A 18 1.58 16.78 0.45
C ALA A 18 0.47 17.71 0.98
N LEU A 19 -0.04 17.47 2.19
CA LEU A 19 -1.01 18.35 2.85
C LEU A 19 -0.43 19.74 3.13
N ALA A 20 0.80 19.82 3.65
CA ALA A 20 1.46 21.09 3.97
C ALA A 20 1.76 21.97 2.74
N ARG A 21 1.83 21.37 1.55
CA ARG A 21 2.00 22.11 0.28
C ARG A 21 0.70 22.74 -0.23
N SER A 22 -0.43 22.42 0.38
CA SER A 22 -1.72 23.01 0.00
C SER A 22 -1.71 24.53 0.18
N PRO A 23 -2.22 25.30 -0.80
CA PRO A 23 -2.43 26.73 -0.65
C PRO A 23 -3.46 27.08 0.43
N GLN A 24 -4.30 26.12 0.85
CA GLN A 24 -5.28 26.27 1.92
C GLN A 24 -4.63 26.30 3.32
N LYS A 25 -3.34 25.92 3.44
CA LYS A 25 -2.55 25.94 4.69
C LYS A 25 -3.29 25.27 5.86
N PRO A 26 -3.64 23.97 5.75
CA PRO A 26 -4.34 23.30 6.84
C PRO A 26 -3.47 23.18 8.09
N ASP A 27 -4.12 23.20 9.25
CA ASP A 27 -3.52 22.79 10.51
C ASP A 27 -3.52 21.26 10.59
N ILE A 28 -2.33 20.66 10.60
CA ILE A 28 -2.15 19.21 10.60
C ILE A 28 -1.92 18.74 12.03
N PHE A 29 -2.79 17.86 12.51
CA PHE A 29 -2.68 17.14 13.78
C PHE A 29 -2.31 15.69 13.47
N SER A 30 -1.32 15.14 14.16
CA SER A 30 -0.82 13.81 13.84
C SER A 30 -0.84 12.87 15.04
N ILE A 31 -1.36 11.66 14.85
CA ILE A 31 -1.22 10.53 15.78
C ILE A 31 -0.30 9.50 15.13
N CYS A 32 0.79 9.14 15.81
CA CYS A 32 1.84 8.27 15.29
C CYS A 32 2.21 7.20 16.30
N THR A 33 2.64 6.02 15.82
CA THR A 33 3.23 4.99 16.69
C THR A 33 4.64 5.34 17.16
N THR A 34 5.35 6.15 16.39
CA THR A 34 6.71 6.58 16.68
C THR A 34 6.87 8.06 16.38
N ARG A 35 7.79 8.72 17.09
CA ARG A 35 8.10 10.14 16.83
C ARG A 35 8.77 10.30 15.47
N ASN A 36 8.04 10.86 14.51
CA ASN A 36 8.55 11.15 13.18
C ASN A 36 9.03 12.61 13.10
N PRO A 37 10.35 12.88 12.93
CA PRO A 37 10.89 14.23 12.94
C PRO A 37 10.42 15.10 11.77
N GLY A 38 10.07 14.50 10.62
CA GLY A 38 9.53 15.23 9.47
C GLY A 38 8.12 15.71 9.72
N ILE A 39 7.25 14.83 10.20
CA ILE A 39 5.87 15.18 10.57
C ILE A 39 5.89 16.24 11.71
N ARG A 40 6.78 16.08 12.69
CA ARG A 40 6.92 17.03 13.80
C ARG A 40 7.20 18.47 13.36
N ARG A 41 7.89 18.66 12.23
CA ARG A 41 8.18 19.99 11.67
C ARG A 41 6.99 20.60 10.94
N ILE A 42 6.05 19.79 10.51
CA ILE A 42 4.89 20.16 9.69
C ILE A 42 3.65 20.31 10.57
N ALA A 43 3.41 19.36 11.48
CA ALA A 43 2.21 19.29 12.27
C ALA A 43 2.17 20.34 13.39
N VAL A 44 1.00 20.89 13.65
CA VAL A 44 0.70 21.76 14.79
C VAL A 44 0.87 21.00 16.11
N ALA A 45 0.39 19.74 16.14
CA ALA A 45 0.59 18.82 17.24
C ALA A 45 0.86 17.39 16.73
N GLN A 46 1.72 16.68 17.45
CA GLN A 46 2.02 15.27 17.19
C GLN A 46 1.91 14.48 18.49
N GLU A 47 0.94 13.57 18.53
CA GLU A 47 0.80 12.61 19.62
C GLU A 47 1.45 11.28 19.24
N VAL A 48 2.18 10.66 20.19
CA VAL A 48 2.83 9.36 20.00
C VAL A 48 2.14 8.36 20.92
N THR A 49 1.33 7.51 20.32
CA THR A 49 0.56 6.49 21.03
C THR A 49 0.35 5.25 20.16
N ASP A 50 -0.18 4.19 20.73
CA ASP A 50 -0.65 3.06 19.95
C ASP A 50 -1.87 3.45 19.12
N ILE A 51 -1.73 3.45 17.79
CA ILE A 51 -2.83 3.76 16.87
C ILE A 51 -3.92 2.69 16.85
N MET A 52 -3.69 1.54 17.48
CA MET A 52 -4.70 0.50 17.69
C MET A 52 -5.49 0.70 19.00
N ASP A 53 -5.09 1.61 19.88
CA ASP A 53 -5.88 2.07 21.01
C ASP A 53 -6.94 3.09 20.54
N PHE A 54 -8.01 2.58 19.95
CA PHE A 54 -9.08 3.37 19.36
C PHE A 54 -9.74 4.37 20.33
N PRO A 55 -9.98 4.03 21.61
CA PRO A 55 -10.45 5.00 22.60
C PRO A 55 -9.53 6.21 22.73
N THR A 56 -8.22 6.01 22.83
CA THR A 56 -7.23 7.09 22.93
C THR A 56 -7.17 7.90 21.63
N VAL A 57 -7.14 7.24 20.47
CA VAL A 57 -7.18 7.91 19.16
C VAL A 57 -8.41 8.79 19.02
N LEU A 58 -9.60 8.29 19.40
CA LEU A 58 -10.87 9.02 19.35
C LEU A 58 -10.87 10.22 20.32
N ALA A 59 -10.28 10.07 21.51
CA ALA A 59 -10.20 11.17 22.47
C ALA A 59 -9.39 12.34 21.91
N HIS A 60 -8.21 12.07 21.30
CA HIS A 60 -7.40 13.09 20.62
C HIS A 60 -8.15 13.68 19.42
N ALA A 61 -8.78 12.85 18.59
CA ALA A 61 -9.56 13.31 17.45
C ALA A 61 -10.66 14.29 17.88
N LYS A 62 -11.42 13.96 18.93
CA LYS A 62 -12.45 14.84 19.47
C LYS A 62 -11.87 16.16 20.03
N ALA A 63 -10.73 16.13 20.68
CA ALA A 63 -10.09 17.31 21.25
C ALA A 63 -9.58 18.30 20.18
N TRP A 64 -9.17 17.78 19.02
CA TRP A 64 -8.60 18.62 17.95
C TRP A 64 -9.63 19.07 16.91
N HIS A 65 -10.87 18.56 16.97
CA HIS A 65 -11.97 18.93 16.08
C HIS A 65 -11.56 18.97 14.59
N PRO A 66 -11.06 17.86 14.00
CA PRO A 66 -10.66 17.84 12.62
C PRO A 66 -11.87 17.94 11.68
N ASP A 67 -11.70 18.64 10.57
CA ASP A 67 -12.67 18.68 9.48
C ASP A 67 -12.75 17.30 8.79
N PHE A 68 -11.62 16.61 8.72
CA PHE A 68 -11.55 15.21 8.30
C PHE A 68 -10.25 14.52 8.78
N ALA A 69 -10.22 13.19 8.66
CA ALA A 69 -9.08 12.36 8.99
C ALA A 69 -8.52 11.62 7.77
N ILE A 70 -7.22 11.32 7.80
CA ILE A 70 -6.55 10.41 6.85
C ILE A 70 -5.90 9.30 7.67
N ILE A 71 -6.15 8.03 7.32
CA ILE A 71 -5.54 6.87 7.96
C ILE A 71 -4.53 6.25 6.98
N GLY A 72 -3.25 6.24 7.36
CA GLY A 72 -2.15 5.74 6.52
C GLY A 72 -1.89 4.23 6.65
N PRO A 73 -1.86 3.64 7.85
CA PRO A 73 -1.54 2.23 8.08
C PRO A 73 -2.72 1.29 7.79
N ASP A 74 -2.41 0.06 7.44
CA ASP A 74 -3.35 -1.04 7.14
C ASP A 74 -4.07 -1.58 8.38
N ASP A 75 -3.35 -1.81 9.50
CA ASP A 75 -3.92 -2.41 10.71
C ASP A 75 -5.14 -1.64 11.25
N PRO A 76 -5.09 -0.32 11.51
CA PRO A 76 -6.24 0.43 11.99
C PRO A 76 -7.38 0.52 10.96
N ILE A 77 -7.08 0.56 9.65
CA ILE A 77 -8.08 0.52 8.59
C ILE A 77 -8.81 -0.83 8.62
N GLY A 78 -8.06 -1.93 8.63
CA GLY A 78 -8.61 -3.29 8.69
C GLY A 78 -9.37 -3.58 9.97
N ALA A 79 -9.00 -2.96 11.08
CA ALA A 79 -9.69 -3.10 12.37
C ALA A 79 -10.97 -2.24 12.47
N GLY A 80 -11.14 -1.20 11.62
CA GLY A 80 -12.36 -0.39 11.54
C GLY A 80 -12.27 0.98 12.23
N LEU A 81 -11.06 1.56 12.31
CA LEU A 81 -10.91 2.92 12.85
C LEU A 81 -11.67 3.96 12.03
N ALA A 82 -11.78 3.78 10.70
CA ALA A 82 -12.57 4.65 9.85
C ALA A 82 -14.06 4.66 10.24
N ASP A 83 -14.62 3.47 10.52
CA ASP A 83 -16.00 3.32 10.97
C ASP A 83 -16.22 4.08 12.27
N LEU A 84 -15.32 3.90 13.25
CA LEU A 84 -15.43 4.58 14.55
C LEU A 84 -15.38 6.11 14.43
N LEU A 85 -14.47 6.64 13.63
CA LEU A 85 -14.34 8.09 13.44
C LEU A 85 -15.58 8.66 12.75
N GLU A 86 -16.09 8.00 11.71
CA GLU A 86 -17.31 8.41 11.00
C GLU A 86 -18.57 8.33 11.87
N GLU A 87 -18.71 7.33 12.75
CA GLU A 87 -19.78 7.24 13.76
C GLU A 87 -19.78 8.45 14.74
N HIS A 88 -18.61 9.09 14.90
CA HIS A 88 -18.45 10.28 15.73
C HIS A 88 -18.40 11.58 14.91
N GLY A 89 -18.83 11.54 13.65
CA GLY A 89 -18.93 12.73 12.78
C GLY A 89 -17.63 13.21 12.17
N ILE A 90 -16.56 12.42 12.23
CA ILE A 90 -15.27 12.74 11.62
C ILE A 90 -15.13 11.97 10.29
N SER A 91 -15.35 12.67 9.17
CA SER A 91 -15.20 12.10 7.83
C SER A 91 -13.77 11.58 7.61
N THR A 92 -13.62 10.44 6.93
CA THR A 92 -12.31 9.78 6.85
C THR A 92 -11.92 9.43 5.42
N VAL A 93 -10.73 9.85 4.98
CA VAL A 93 -10.08 9.41 3.75
C VAL A 93 -9.38 8.08 4.02
N ALA A 94 -10.18 7.06 4.19
CA ALA A 94 -9.81 5.64 4.28
C ALA A 94 -11.10 4.83 4.10
N PRO A 95 -11.05 3.60 3.59
CA PRO A 95 -12.24 2.78 3.48
C PRO A 95 -12.68 2.27 4.85
N ARG A 96 -13.98 2.11 5.01
CA ARG A 96 -14.56 1.38 6.15
C ARG A 96 -14.10 -0.07 6.17
N LYS A 97 -14.14 -0.69 7.33
CA LYS A 97 -13.71 -2.07 7.58
C LYS A 97 -14.23 -3.06 6.54
N MET A 98 -15.50 -2.94 6.16
CA MET A 98 -16.12 -3.84 5.19
C MET A 98 -15.45 -3.78 3.80
N PHE A 99 -15.00 -2.61 3.37
CA PHE A 99 -14.28 -2.42 2.11
C PHE A 99 -12.78 -2.71 2.25
N ALA A 100 -12.21 -2.45 3.43
CA ALA A 100 -10.82 -2.76 3.76
C ALA A 100 -10.51 -4.27 3.68
N ARG A 101 -11.55 -5.13 3.65
CA ARG A 101 -11.41 -6.56 3.40
C ARG A 101 -10.69 -6.88 2.08
N ILE A 102 -10.67 -5.96 1.12
CA ILE A 102 -9.92 -6.13 -0.13
C ILE A 102 -8.39 -6.29 0.14
N GLU A 103 -7.88 -5.73 1.24
CA GLU A 103 -6.50 -5.91 1.72
C GLU A 103 -6.43 -6.96 2.82
N SER A 104 -7.31 -6.88 3.83
CA SER A 104 -7.22 -7.69 5.05
C SER A 104 -7.61 -9.16 4.85
N SER A 105 -8.24 -9.53 3.72
CA SER A 105 -8.55 -10.91 3.35
C SER A 105 -8.19 -11.17 1.89
N LYS A 106 -7.20 -12.01 1.67
CA LYS A 106 -6.77 -12.43 0.33
C LYS A 106 -7.87 -13.26 -0.34
N GLY A 107 -8.57 -14.09 0.47
CA GLY A 107 -9.72 -14.87 0.00
C GLY A 107 -10.86 -13.96 -0.47
N PHE A 108 -11.20 -12.93 0.29
CA PHE A 108 -12.21 -11.96 -0.14
C PHE A 108 -11.85 -11.29 -1.46
N ALA A 109 -10.60 -10.87 -1.63
CA ALA A 109 -10.15 -10.24 -2.87
C ALA A 109 -10.29 -11.18 -4.07
N ARG A 110 -9.91 -12.45 -3.92
CA ARG A 110 -10.03 -13.46 -4.98
C ARG A 110 -11.49 -13.78 -5.31
N GLU A 111 -12.34 -13.96 -4.30
CA GLU A 111 -13.78 -14.19 -4.49
C GLU A 111 -14.46 -13.00 -5.15
N LEU A 112 -14.08 -11.77 -4.82
CA LEU A 112 -14.60 -10.57 -5.47
C LEU A 112 -14.28 -10.57 -6.96
N LEU A 113 -13.01 -10.80 -7.35
CA LEU A 113 -12.61 -10.88 -8.75
C LEU A 113 -13.39 -11.98 -9.50
N ARG A 114 -13.51 -13.17 -8.89
CA ARG A 114 -14.25 -14.29 -9.47
C ARG A 114 -15.74 -13.98 -9.63
N LYS A 115 -16.37 -13.44 -8.59
CA LYS A 115 -17.82 -13.13 -8.57
C LYS A 115 -18.21 -12.14 -9.65
N TYR A 116 -17.37 -11.14 -9.89
CA TYR A 116 -17.65 -10.08 -10.86
C TYR A 116 -17.00 -10.32 -12.23
N GLY A 117 -16.45 -11.52 -12.48
CA GLY A 117 -15.87 -11.89 -13.76
C GLY A 117 -14.64 -11.08 -14.17
N ILE A 118 -13.90 -10.56 -13.19
CA ILE A 118 -12.66 -9.80 -13.43
C ILE A 118 -11.52 -10.80 -13.64
N ASP A 119 -11.21 -11.10 -14.91
CA ASP A 119 -10.14 -12.05 -15.27
C ASP A 119 -8.75 -11.44 -15.03
N ALA A 120 -8.36 -11.41 -13.77
CA ALA A 120 -7.07 -10.90 -13.34
C ALA A 120 -6.46 -11.73 -12.19
N SER A 121 -7.17 -12.74 -11.69
CA SER A 121 -6.64 -13.64 -10.67
C SER A 121 -5.65 -14.65 -11.24
N PRO A 122 -4.61 -15.06 -10.48
CA PRO A 122 -3.98 -16.34 -10.68
C PRO A 122 -5.01 -17.47 -10.50
N GLN A 123 -4.67 -18.70 -10.90
CA GLN A 123 -5.42 -19.87 -10.47
C GLN A 123 -5.32 -19.99 -8.95
N PHE A 124 -6.43 -20.15 -8.26
CA PHE A 124 -6.44 -20.17 -6.79
C PHE A 124 -7.51 -21.09 -6.22
N ARG A 125 -7.29 -21.50 -4.97
CA ARG A 125 -8.30 -22.17 -4.14
C ARG A 125 -8.20 -21.68 -2.69
N ILE A 126 -9.36 -21.51 -2.06
CA ILE A 126 -9.48 -21.16 -0.64
C ILE A 126 -9.84 -22.43 0.12
N PHE A 127 -9.07 -22.71 1.18
CA PHE A 127 -9.31 -23.84 2.06
C PHE A 127 -9.72 -23.31 3.44
N PRO A 128 -11.02 -23.45 3.81
CA PRO A 128 -11.51 -23.03 5.11
C PRO A 128 -11.17 -24.03 6.21
N SER A 129 -11.26 -23.58 7.45
CA SER A 129 -11.25 -24.47 8.61
C SER A 129 -12.45 -25.43 8.56
N THR A 130 -12.20 -26.69 8.86
CA THR A 130 -13.25 -27.72 8.96
C THR A 130 -14.19 -27.52 10.16
N LEU A 131 -13.89 -26.57 11.05
CA LEU A 131 -14.72 -26.20 12.20
C LEU A 131 -15.88 -25.25 11.85
N SER A 132 -16.14 -25.00 10.57
CA SER A 132 -17.33 -24.25 10.12
C SER A 132 -18.60 -25.01 10.50
N PRO A 133 -19.64 -24.36 11.10
CA PRO A 133 -20.87 -25.03 11.57
C PRO A 133 -21.79 -25.60 10.48
N VAL A 134 -21.39 -25.54 9.22
CA VAL A 134 -22.10 -26.17 8.10
C VAL A 134 -21.20 -27.28 7.54
N PRO A 135 -21.38 -28.55 7.96
CA PRO A 135 -20.62 -29.65 7.40
C PRO A 135 -21.04 -29.86 5.95
N SER A 136 -20.13 -29.59 5.00
CA SER A 136 -20.23 -30.18 3.68
C SER A 136 -20.10 -31.72 3.84
N PRO A 137 -20.93 -32.53 3.22
CA PRO A 137 -20.89 -33.99 3.36
C PRO A 137 -19.57 -34.69 2.94
N ALA A 138 -18.63 -33.91 2.38
CA ALA A 138 -17.32 -34.38 1.91
C ALA A 138 -16.15 -34.02 2.85
N ALA A 139 -16.34 -33.25 3.91
CA ALA A 139 -15.27 -32.80 4.79
C ALA A 139 -15.12 -33.75 5.99
N ALA A 140 -14.63 -34.93 5.75
CA ALA A 140 -14.21 -35.84 6.81
C ALA A 140 -12.82 -35.48 7.32
N GLY A 141 -12.76 -34.76 8.46
CA GLY A 141 -11.59 -34.63 9.33
C GLY A 141 -10.35 -33.93 8.73
N GLU A 142 -9.31 -33.71 9.58
CA GLU A 142 -8.01 -33.14 9.18
C GLU A 142 -7.35 -33.87 7.99
N GLY A 143 -7.58 -35.17 7.85
CA GLY A 143 -7.11 -35.97 6.72
C GLY A 143 -7.69 -35.52 5.36
N GLY A 144 -8.93 -35.01 5.34
CA GLY A 144 -9.59 -34.56 4.11
C GLY A 144 -8.97 -33.28 3.56
N VAL A 145 -8.85 -32.22 4.38
CA VAL A 145 -8.29 -30.92 3.97
C VAL A 145 -6.82 -31.04 3.58
N ARG A 146 -6.03 -31.80 4.34
CA ARG A 146 -4.63 -32.09 4.01
C ARG A 146 -4.49 -32.71 2.62
N THR A 147 -5.32 -33.71 2.30
CA THR A 147 -5.31 -34.42 1.02
C THR A 147 -5.75 -33.51 -0.13
N GLU A 148 -6.77 -32.67 0.10
CA GLU A 148 -7.24 -31.71 -0.90
C GLU A 148 -6.21 -30.63 -1.20
N ILE A 149 -5.53 -30.08 -0.17
CA ILE A 149 -4.44 -29.12 -0.35
C ILE A 149 -3.31 -29.76 -1.17
N ARG A 150 -2.87 -30.96 -0.79
CA ARG A 150 -1.83 -31.70 -1.51
C ARG A 150 -2.20 -31.88 -2.98
N ARG A 151 -3.41 -32.38 -3.23
CA ARG A 151 -3.90 -32.63 -4.59
C ARG A 151 -3.91 -31.32 -5.40
N PHE A 152 -4.41 -30.23 -4.86
CA PHE A 152 -4.42 -28.94 -5.56
C PHE A 152 -3.01 -28.46 -5.90
N ILE A 153 -2.06 -28.59 -4.97
CA ILE A 153 -0.66 -28.21 -5.20
C ILE A 153 0.01 -29.09 -6.26
N ASP A 154 -0.23 -30.40 -6.21
CA ASP A 154 0.44 -31.37 -7.08
C ASP A 154 -0.21 -31.47 -8.46
N ASP A 155 -1.52 -31.76 -8.50
CA ASP A 155 -2.25 -32.03 -9.74
C ASP A 155 -2.59 -30.75 -10.52
N ASP A 156 -3.06 -29.70 -9.82
CA ASP A 156 -3.55 -28.47 -10.46
C ASP A 156 -2.44 -27.42 -10.67
N LEU A 157 -1.50 -27.28 -9.71
CA LEU A 157 -0.43 -26.27 -9.75
C LEU A 157 0.95 -26.83 -10.09
N HIS A 158 1.07 -28.15 -10.25
CA HIS A 158 2.31 -28.85 -10.63
C HIS A 158 3.52 -28.45 -9.77
N GLY A 159 3.30 -28.28 -8.47
CA GLY A 159 4.34 -27.87 -7.51
C GLY A 159 4.74 -26.38 -7.55
N ASN A 160 4.16 -25.56 -8.45
CA ASN A 160 4.43 -24.13 -8.56
C ASN A 160 3.34 -23.32 -7.85
N TYR A 161 3.52 -23.06 -6.56
CA TYR A 161 2.45 -22.51 -5.72
C TYR A 161 2.92 -21.44 -4.77
N VAL A 162 1.96 -20.66 -4.30
CA VAL A 162 2.11 -19.66 -3.23
C VAL A 162 1.04 -19.93 -2.18
N VAL A 163 1.45 -20.00 -0.91
CA VAL A 163 0.54 -20.08 0.23
C VAL A 163 0.42 -18.71 0.87
N LYS A 164 -0.81 -18.20 0.97
CA LYS A 164 -1.10 -16.87 1.50
C LYS A 164 -1.96 -16.99 2.77
N TYR A 165 -1.41 -16.51 3.87
CA TYR A 165 -2.14 -16.30 5.12
C TYR A 165 -3.27 -15.29 4.90
N ASP A 166 -4.49 -15.61 5.31
CA ASP A 166 -5.68 -14.80 5.00
C ASP A 166 -6.02 -13.77 6.09
N ALA A 167 -5.02 -13.02 6.52
CA ALA A 167 -5.16 -11.85 7.37
C ALA A 167 -3.96 -10.90 7.16
N LEU A 168 -3.99 -9.74 7.82
CA LEU A 168 -2.85 -8.81 7.84
C LEU A 168 -1.66 -9.44 8.58
N LYS A 169 -0.50 -9.52 7.96
CA LYS A 169 0.78 -9.98 8.54
C LYS A 169 1.98 -9.15 8.06
N GLY A 170 1.76 -7.93 7.58
CA GLY A 170 2.85 -7.04 7.14
C GLY A 170 3.75 -7.68 6.08
N GLY A 171 3.20 -8.35 5.07
CA GLY A 171 3.93 -9.03 4.00
C GLY A 171 4.58 -10.36 4.39
N LYS A 172 4.54 -10.77 5.67
CA LYS A 172 5.21 -11.99 6.17
C LYS A 172 4.34 -13.25 6.12
N GLY A 173 3.10 -13.14 5.68
CA GLY A 173 2.15 -14.24 5.57
C GLY A 173 2.15 -14.97 4.23
N VAL A 174 3.05 -14.61 3.31
CA VAL A 174 3.14 -15.19 1.97
C VAL A 174 4.39 -16.04 1.87
N LYS A 175 4.23 -17.32 1.53
CA LYS A 175 5.35 -18.23 1.25
C LYS A 175 5.23 -18.81 -0.15
N VAL A 176 6.33 -18.81 -0.88
CA VAL A 176 6.46 -19.18 -2.29
C VAL A 176 7.23 -20.49 -2.40
N SER A 177 6.77 -21.40 -3.26
CA SER A 177 7.51 -22.64 -3.59
C SER A 177 8.89 -22.34 -4.14
N ASP A 178 9.86 -23.20 -3.86
CA ASP A 178 11.29 -23.09 -4.18
C ASP A 178 12.05 -21.95 -3.50
N GLU A 179 11.34 -20.97 -2.92
CA GLU A 179 11.99 -19.86 -2.21
C GLU A 179 11.90 -20.01 -0.68
N HIS A 180 10.70 -20.35 -0.20
CA HIS A 180 10.38 -20.45 1.24
C HIS A 180 9.89 -21.84 1.63
N LEU A 181 9.43 -22.62 0.66
CA LEU A 181 8.86 -23.95 0.80
C LEU A 181 9.54 -24.87 -0.21
N HIS A 182 10.33 -25.81 0.27
CA HIS A 182 11.19 -26.66 -0.57
C HIS A 182 10.60 -28.03 -0.88
N SER A 183 9.36 -28.26 -0.41
CA SER A 183 8.59 -29.47 -0.72
C SER A 183 7.09 -29.20 -0.63
N ILE A 184 6.28 -30.07 -1.27
CA ILE A 184 4.82 -30.05 -1.15
C ILE A 184 4.40 -30.28 0.31
N ASP A 185 5.14 -31.13 1.06
CA ASP A 185 4.85 -31.40 2.47
C ASP A 185 5.00 -30.15 3.36
N GLU A 186 6.04 -29.34 3.13
CA GLU A 186 6.21 -28.04 3.81
C GLU A 186 5.09 -27.06 3.44
N GLY A 187 4.66 -27.03 2.17
CA GLY A 187 3.52 -26.23 1.71
C GLY A 187 2.23 -26.60 2.40
N VAL A 188 1.93 -27.90 2.47
CA VAL A 188 0.76 -28.44 3.15
C VAL A 188 0.80 -28.14 4.65
N ALA A 189 1.97 -28.32 5.30
CA ALA A 189 2.13 -28.03 6.72
C ALA A 189 1.90 -26.54 7.04
N TYR A 190 2.47 -25.65 6.23
CA TYR A 190 2.26 -24.21 6.39
C TYR A 190 0.81 -23.79 6.11
N ALA A 191 0.16 -24.39 5.10
CA ALA A 191 -1.24 -24.12 4.83
C ALA A 191 -2.15 -24.51 6.01
N LEU A 192 -1.92 -25.68 6.62
CA LEU A 192 -2.67 -26.12 7.80
C LEU A 192 -2.44 -25.17 9.00
N GLN A 193 -1.19 -24.73 9.22
CA GLN A 193 -0.89 -23.72 10.23
C GLN A 193 -1.68 -22.41 9.97
N CYS A 194 -1.74 -21.94 8.74
CA CYS A 194 -2.53 -20.75 8.38
C CYS A 194 -4.02 -20.97 8.70
N ILE A 195 -4.58 -22.12 8.38
CA ILE A 195 -5.98 -22.45 8.70
C ILE A 195 -6.23 -22.43 10.20
N GLU A 196 -5.32 -23.00 10.99
CA GLU A 196 -5.43 -23.00 12.46
C GLU A 196 -5.39 -21.58 13.04
N GLU A 197 -4.50 -20.72 12.52
CA GLU A 197 -4.29 -19.37 13.05
C GLU A 197 -5.38 -18.36 12.63
N CYS A 198 -5.91 -18.44 11.39
CA CYS A 198 -6.84 -17.43 10.86
C CYS A 198 -8.12 -17.99 10.21
N GLY A 199 -8.37 -19.29 10.35
CA GLY A 199 -9.61 -19.94 9.92
C GLY A 199 -9.65 -20.35 8.45
N GLN A 200 -8.76 -19.86 7.60
CA GLN A 200 -8.65 -20.27 6.18
C GLN A 200 -7.28 -19.91 5.60
N VAL A 201 -7.00 -20.48 4.42
CA VAL A 201 -5.78 -20.19 3.66
C VAL A 201 -6.10 -20.05 2.19
N VAL A 202 -5.37 -19.19 1.48
CA VAL A 202 -5.44 -19.09 0.02
C VAL A 202 -4.18 -19.72 -0.56
N ILE A 203 -4.36 -20.66 -1.49
CA ILE A 203 -3.26 -21.23 -2.27
C ILE A 203 -3.46 -20.83 -3.72
N GLU A 204 -2.40 -20.32 -4.35
CA GLU A 204 -2.42 -19.78 -5.70
C GLU A 204 -1.28 -20.34 -6.54
N GLU A 205 -1.42 -20.30 -7.86
CA GLU A 205 -0.30 -20.52 -8.76
C GLU A 205 0.80 -19.50 -8.55
N LYS A 206 2.06 -19.90 -8.65
CA LYS A 206 3.22 -19.03 -8.64
C LYS A 206 3.29 -18.28 -9.96
N LEU A 207 2.99 -16.97 -9.92
CA LEU A 207 3.15 -16.10 -11.09
C LEU A 207 4.63 -15.87 -11.39
N VAL A 208 4.95 -15.73 -12.67
CA VAL A 208 6.30 -15.41 -13.17
C VAL A 208 6.21 -14.22 -14.10
N GLY A 209 6.92 -13.15 -13.77
CA GLY A 209 6.88 -11.90 -14.54
C GLY A 209 7.55 -10.75 -13.81
N CYS A 210 7.22 -9.51 -14.21
CA CYS A 210 7.70 -8.30 -13.56
C CYS A 210 6.58 -7.67 -12.73
N GLU A 211 6.88 -7.39 -11.45
CA GLU A 211 5.94 -6.75 -10.53
C GLU A 211 5.88 -5.24 -10.76
N PHE A 212 4.70 -4.67 -10.55
CA PHE A 212 4.46 -3.22 -10.52
C PHE A 212 3.21 -2.89 -9.71
N SER A 213 3.06 -1.63 -9.35
CA SER A 213 1.90 -1.16 -8.60
C SER A 213 1.22 0.02 -9.28
N LEU A 214 -0.12 0.07 -9.13
CA LEU A 214 -0.97 1.18 -9.53
C LEU A 214 -1.84 1.59 -8.36
N MET A 215 -1.56 2.77 -7.80
CA MET A 215 -2.44 3.39 -6.81
C MET A 215 -3.49 4.26 -7.49
N SER A 216 -4.65 4.36 -6.88
CA SER A 216 -5.75 5.19 -7.38
C SER A 216 -6.45 5.90 -6.21
N PHE A 217 -6.83 7.15 -6.42
CA PHE A 217 -7.82 7.82 -5.59
C PHE A 217 -9.20 7.27 -5.95
N VAL A 218 -9.99 6.93 -4.93
CA VAL A 218 -11.30 6.30 -5.15
C VAL A 218 -12.37 6.97 -4.29
N SER A 219 -13.49 7.26 -4.91
CA SER A 219 -14.72 7.74 -4.27
C SER A 219 -15.93 7.02 -4.86
N GLY A 220 -16.40 5.97 -4.22
CA GLY A 220 -17.41 5.07 -4.77
C GLY A 220 -16.92 4.40 -6.05
N THR A 221 -17.58 4.66 -7.17
CA THR A 221 -17.19 4.15 -8.49
C THR A 221 -16.26 5.09 -9.26
N ARG A 222 -15.95 6.27 -8.72
CA ARG A 222 -15.02 7.22 -9.34
C ARG A 222 -13.60 6.86 -8.97
N VAL A 223 -12.77 6.64 -9.98
CA VAL A 223 -11.37 6.21 -9.82
C VAL A 223 -10.47 7.14 -10.62
N VAL A 224 -9.47 7.69 -9.97
CA VAL A 224 -8.44 8.51 -10.64
C VAL A 224 -7.08 7.90 -10.35
N HIS A 225 -6.39 7.47 -11.39
CA HIS A 225 -5.14 6.74 -11.28
C HIS A 225 -3.93 7.65 -11.06
N MET A 226 -2.96 7.13 -10.31
CA MET A 226 -1.65 7.75 -10.10
C MET A 226 -0.62 7.18 -11.09
N PRO A 227 0.57 7.78 -11.22
CA PRO A 227 1.69 7.18 -11.95
C PRO A 227 2.02 5.77 -11.44
N LEU A 228 2.41 4.88 -12.35
CA LEU A 228 2.89 3.54 -12.00
C LEU A 228 4.19 3.61 -11.23
N VAL A 229 4.37 2.67 -10.32
CA VAL A 229 5.59 2.52 -9.52
C VAL A 229 6.04 1.07 -9.55
N GLN A 230 7.34 0.85 -9.67
CA GLN A 230 7.95 -0.44 -9.38
C GLN A 230 8.74 -0.35 -8.07
N ASP A 231 8.45 -1.22 -7.13
CA ASP A 231 9.21 -1.42 -5.90
C ASP A 231 10.15 -2.62 -6.01
N HIS A 232 11.19 -2.62 -5.19
CA HIS A 232 12.18 -3.69 -5.10
C HIS A 232 12.20 -4.21 -3.67
N LYS A 233 11.77 -5.45 -3.47
CA LYS A 233 11.57 -6.05 -2.14
C LYS A 233 12.78 -6.84 -1.64
N ARG A 234 13.69 -7.24 -2.54
CA ARG A 234 14.87 -8.02 -2.16
C ARG A 234 15.94 -7.14 -1.51
N ALA A 235 16.57 -7.67 -0.47
CA ALA A 235 17.50 -6.93 0.38
C ALA A 235 18.80 -6.54 -0.32
N TYR A 236 19.25 -7.32 -1.31
CA TYR A 236 20.57 -7.19 -1.92
C TYR A 236 20.51 -6.90 -3.42
N ASP A 237 21.61 -6.39 -3.96
CA ASP A 237 21.76 -6.09 -5.38
C ASP A 237 21.52 -7.33 -6.26
N GLY A 238 20.99 -7.11 -7.47
CA GLY A 238 20.68 -8.20 -8.40
C GLY A 238 19.40 -8.96 -8.04
N ASP A 239 18.48 -8.34 -7.28
CA ASP A 239 17.20 -8.93 -6.84
C ASP A 239 17.42 -10.24 -6.04
N THR A 240 18.36 -10.21 -5.10
CA THR A 240 18.76 -11.34 -4.27
C THR A 240 18.55 -11.10 -2.78
N GLY A 241 18.65 -12.16 -1.98
CA GLY A 241 18.46 -12.11 -0.53
C GLY A 241 17.00 -12.18 -0.09
N PRO A 242 16.73 -12.01 1.21
CA PRO A 242 15.39 -12.11 1.77
C PRO A 242 14.47 -10.97 1.30
N ASN A 243 13.17 -11.23 1.29
CA ASN A 243 12.16 -10.21 1.08
C ASN A 243 12.12 -9.23 2.27
N THR A 244 11.93 -7.96 1.95
CA THR A 244 11.77 -6.86 2.91
C THR A 244 10.43 -6.16 2.70
N GLY A 245 10.15 -5.11 3.47
CA GLY A 245 8.99 -4.21 3.22
C GLY A 245 9.17 -3.31 2.00
N GLY A 246 10.37 -3.30 1.39
CA GLY A 246 10.78 -2.49 0.25
C GLY A 246 12.17 -1.91 0.48
N MET A 247 13.04 -1.98 -0.53
CA MET A 247 14.39 -1.40 -0.50
C MET A 247 14.50 -0.14 -1.34
N GLY A 248 13.49 0.13 -2.13
CA GLY A 248 13.38 1.30 -2.98
C GLY A 248 12.36 1.09 -4.08
N SER A 249 12.07 2.19 -4.78
CA SER A 249 11.08 2.20 -5.84
C SER A 249 11.37 3.33 -6.83
N TYR A 250 10.79 3.24 -8.01
CA TYR A 250 10.88 4.31 -8.99
C TYR A 250 9.59 4.46 -9.79
N SER A 251 9.40 5.65 -10.36
CA SER A 251 8.40 5.95 -11.36
C SER A 251 9.04 6.71 -12.53
N MET A 252 8.44 6.61 -13.72
CA MET A 252 8.92 7.23 -14.94
C MET A 252 8.12 8.50 -15.30
N PRO A 253 8.70 9.43 -16.10
CA PRO A 253 8.04 10.70 -16.43
C PRO A 253 6.79 10.56 -17.29
N ASP A 254 6.65 9.45 -18.00
CA ASP A 254 5.49 9.13 -18.85
C ASP A 254 4.41 8.34 -18.09
N TYR A 255 4.58 8.18 -16.76
CA TYR A 255 3.67 7.45 -15.86
C TYR A 255 3.53 5.95 -16.17
N SER A 256 4.39 5.42 -17.05
CA SER A 256 4.49 3.99 -17.37
C SER A 256 5.74 3.36 -16.73
N LEU A 257 6.11 2.17 -17.14
CA LEU A 257 7.35 1.49 -16.74
C LEU A 257 7.95 0.82 -17.98
N PRO A 258 9.30 0.69 -18.07
CA PRO A 258 9.98 0.29 -19.30
C PRO A 258 9.63 -1.10 -19.84
N PHE A 259 9.13 -1.98 -18.99
CA PHE A 259 8.76 -3.36 -19.33
C PHE A 259 7.26 -3.54 -19.62
N LEU A 260 6.45 -2.47 -19.51
CA LEU A 260 5.02 -2.51 -19.76
C LEU A 260 4.68 -1.97 -21.16
N THR A 261 3.70 -2.59 -21.78
CA THR A 261 3.04 -2.05 -22.96
C THR A 261 1.88 -1.12 -22.56
N SER A 262 1.41 -0.29 -23.49
CA SER A 262 0.22 0.54 -23.25
C SER A 262 -1.01 -0.32 -22.92
N ARG A 263 -1.09 -1.55 -23.46
CA ARG A 263 -2.18 -2.49 -23.16
C ARG A 263 -2.12 -2.96 -21.70
N ASP A 264 -0.93 -3.22 -21.17
CA ASP A 264 -0.77 -3.65 -19.77
C ASP A 264 -1.16 -2.53 -18.81
N LEU A 265 -0.77 -1.28 -19.13
CA LEU A 265 -1.16 -0.10 -18.37
C LEU A 265 -2.69 0.08 -18.34
N GLU A 266 -3.34 0.05 -19.51
CA GLU A 266 -4.80 0.20 -19.57
C GLU A 266 -5.52 -0.97 -18.88
N ARG A 267 -4.98 -2.18 -18.95
CA ARG A 267 -5.55 -3.33 -18.23
C ARG A 267 -5.46 -3.16 -16.71
N ALA A 268 -4.35 -2.66 -16.19
CA ALA A 268 -4.22 -2.39 -14.75
C ALA A 268 -5.21 -1.31 -14.28
N LYS A 269 -5.39 -0.24 -15.07
CA LYS A 269 -6.40 0.79 -14.80
C LYS A 269 -7.81 0.22 -14.80
N GLU A 270 -8.15 -0.57 -15.82
CA GLU A 270 -9.44 -1.23 -15.94
C GLU A 270 -9.73 -2.14 -14.73
N ILE A 271 -8.73 -2.91 -14.27
CA ILE A 271 -8.89 -3.77 -13.09
C ILE A 271 -9.21 -2.93 -11.84
N ASN A 272 -8.47 -1.84 -11.57
CA ASN A 272 -8.78 -0.97 -10.43
C ASN A 272 -10.18 -0.35 -10.54
N GLN A 273 -10.61 0.07 -11.73
CA GLN A 273 -11.95 0.59 -11.98
C GLN A 273 -13.02 -0.46 -11.69
N LEU A 274 -12.90 -1.65 -12.26
CA LEU A 274 -13.85 -2.76 -12.06
C LEU A 274 -13.91 -3.21 -10.59
N VAL A 275 -12.79 -3.20 -9.87
CA VAL A 275 -12.75 -3.52 -8.44
C VAL A 275 -13.47 -2.46 -7.61
N ALA A 276 -13.27 -1.17 -7.89
CA ALA A 276 -14.01 -0.10 -7.21
C ALA A 276 -15.52 -0.20 -7.48
N GLU A 277 -15.92 -0.50 -8.70
CA GLU A 277 -17.32 -0.76 -9.07
C GLU A 277 -17.88 -1.98 -8.33
N ALA A 278 -17.13 -3.10 -8.29
CA ALA A 278 -17.52 -4.32 -7.58
C ALA A 278 -17.70 -4.10 -6.08
N LEU A 279 -16.81 -3.30 -5.46
CA LEU A 279 -16.90 -2.92 -4.05
C LEU A 279 -18.11 -2.01 -3.76
N SER A 280 -18.60 -1.29 -4.77
CA SER A 280 -19.75 -0.37 -4.65
C SER A 280 -21.09 -1.04 -4.99
N GLN A 281 -21.09 -2.30 -5.47
CA GLN A 281 -22.32 -3.04 -5.77
C GLN A 281 -23.01 -3.52 -4.49
N PRO A 282 -24.36 -3.60 -4.50
CA PRO A 282 -25.11 -4.20 -3.40
C PRO A 282 -24.66 -5.66 -3.16
N SER A 283 -24.07 -5.91 -1.99
CA SER A 283 -23.69 -7.25 -1.54
C SER A 283 -24.85 -7.91 -0.78
N PRO A 284 -24.99 -9.25 -0.74
CA PRO A 284 -25.96 -9.91 0.14
C PRO A 284 -25.67 -9.75 1.63
N PHE A 285 -24.53 -9.18 2.01
CA PHE A 285 -24.25 -8.70 3.37
C PHE A 285 -24.87 -7.30 3.53
N PRO A 286 -25.38 -6.93 4.73
CA PRO A 286 -26.03 -5.63 4.94
C PRO A 286 -25.08 -4.52 4.48
N LEU A 287 -25.52 -3.81 3.45
CA LEU A 287 -24.79 -2.68 2.89
C LEU A 287 -25.08 -1.43 3.70
N PRO A 288 -24.09 -0.53 3.70
CA PRO A 288 -24.35 0.86 4.03
C PRO A 288 -25.45 1.45 3.16
N SER A 289 -26.11 2.47 3.69
CA SER A 289 -27.17 3.24 3.02
C SER A 289 -26.72 3.76 1.64
N LYS A 290 -27.66 4.01 0.72
CA LYS A 290 -27.40 4.59 -0.61
C LYS A 290 -26.42 5.76 -0.53
N GLY A 291 -25.26 5.62 -1.20
CA GLY A 291 -24.20 6.65 -1.28
C GLY A 291 -22.89 6.31 -0.58
N GLU A 292 -22.81 5.20 0.13
CA GLU A 292 -21.59 4.76 0.84
C GLU A 292 -20.83 3.72 0.01
N GLY A 293 -19.89 4.18 -0.81
CA GLY A 293 -18.92 3.35 -1.53
C GLY A 293 -17.55 3.40 -0.89
N TYR A 294 -16.60 2.75 -1.52
CA TYR A 294 -15.18 2.82 -1.15
C TYR A 294 -14.69 4.28 -1.19
N LYS A 295 -14.03 4.75 -0.14
CA LYS A 295 -13.40 6.08 -0.07
C LYS A 295 -11.94 5.92 0.34
N GLY A 296 -11.03 6.56 -0.39
CA GLY A 296 -9.61 6.55 -0.03
C GLY A 296 -8.71 6.09 -1.18
N ILE A 297 -7.69 5.31 -0.86
CA ILE A 297 -6.69 4.85 -1.81
C ILE A 297 -6.88 3.36 -2.07
N LEU A 298 -7.05 3.00 -3.33
CA LEU A 298 -6.97 1.60 -3.78
C LEU A 298 -5.61 1.39 -4.45
N TYR A 299 -4.82 0.48 -3.90
CA TYR A 299 -3.54 0.06 -4.45
C TYR A 299 -3.73 -1.33 -5.07
N GLY A 300 -3.49 -1.45 -6.36
CA GLY A 300 -3.37 -2.72 -7.05
C GLY A 300 -1.89 -3.10 -7.21
N GLY A 301 -1.50 -4.24 -6.65
CA GLY A 301 -0.22 -4.89 -6.89
C GLY A 301 -0.38 -5.89 -8.03
N TYR A 302 0.41 -5.76 -9.06
CA TYR A 302 0.28 -6.49 -10.31
C TYR A 302 1.57 -7.17 -10.72
N MET A 303 1.43 -8.21 -11.54
CA MET A 303 2.53 -8.81 -12.28
C MET A 303 2.16 -8.88 -13.77
N VAL A 304 3.02 -8.34 -14.64
CA VAL A 304 2.91 -8.61 -16.07
C VAL A 304 3.56 -9.95 -16.36
N THR A 305 2.75 -10.88 -16.83
CA THR A 305 3.13 -12.26 -17.15
C THR A 305 3.02 -12.50 -18.66
N LYS A 306 3.46 -13.66 -19.13
CA LYS A 306 3.22 -14.09 -20.53
C LYS A 306 1.74 -14.15 -20.90
N ASN A 307 0.84 -14.28 -19.91
CA ASN A 307 -0.60 -14.36 -20.08
C ASN A 307 -1.30 -13.02 -19.78
N GLY A 308 -0.56 -11.90 -19.77
CA GLY A 308 -1.07 -10.56 -19.45
C GLY A 308 -0.95 -10.19 -17.98
N VAL A 309 -1.64 -9.12 -17.60
CA VAL A 309 -1.59 -8.55 -16.26
C VAL A 309 -2.42 -9.39 -15.29
N LYS A 310 -1.79 -9.82 -14.20
CA LYS A 310 -2.43 -10.55 -13.10
C LYS A 310 -2.28 -9.78 -11.77
N VAL A 311 -3.28 -9.90 -10.90
CA VAL A 311 -3.28 -9.29 -9.58
C VAL A 311 -2.48 -10.15 -8.60
N ILE A 312 -1.49 -9.54 -7.94
CA ILE A 312 -0.79 -10.14 -6.81
C ILE A 312 -1.62 -9.96 -5.54
N GLU A 313 -1.98 -8.69 -5.25
CA GLU A 313 -2.79 -8.30 -4.09
C GLU A 313 -3.40 -6.91 -4.29
N PHE A 314 -4.36 -6.56 -3.45
CA PHE A 314 -4.81 -5.18 -3.26
C PHE A 314 -4.44 -4.70 -1.86
N ASN A 315 -4.23 -3.38 -1.76
CA ASN A 315 -4.11 -2.70 -0.48
C ASN A 315 -5.09 -1.51 -0.42
N ALA A 316 -5.59 -1.22 0.77
CA ALA A 316 -6.64 -0.23 1.01
C ALA A 316 -6.09 1.12 1.48
N ARG A 317 -4.86 1.43 1.11
CA ARG A 317 -4.08 2.59 1.55
C ARG A 317 -2.94 2.87 0.57
N PHE A 318 -2.25 3.99 0.75
CA PHE A 318 -1.01 4.26 0.03
C PHE A 318 0.03 3.16 0.25
N GLY A 319 0.79 2.83 -0.79
CA GLY A 319 1.98 1.99 -0.67
C GLY A 319 3.11 2.69 0.09
N ASP A 320 4.01 1.92 0.65
CA ASP A 320 5.26 2.34 1.24
C ASP A 320 6.36 1.41 0.72
N PRO A 321 7.17 1.84 -0.26
CA PRO A 321 7.59 3.23 -0.54
C PRO A 321 6.81 4.01 -1.61
N GLU A 322 5.83 3.48 -2.31
CA GLU A 322 5.26 4.08 -3.53
C GLU A 322 4.68 5.49 -3.32
N ALA A 323 4.14 5.78 -2.14
CA ALA A 323 3.70 7.13 -1.79
C ALA A 323 4.82 8.18 -1.93
N LEU A 324 6.08 7.77 -1.66
CA LEU A 324 7.26 8.62 -1.74
C LEU A 324 7.66 8.91 -3.20
N ASN A 325 7.15 8.15 -4.14
CA ASN A 325 7.32 8.42 -5.58
C ASN A 325 6.23 9.37 -6.09
N VAL A 326 4.98 9.11 -5.78
CA VAL A 326 3.85 9.80 -6.43
C VAL A 326 3.49 11.11 -5.75
N LEU A 327 3.47 11.18 -4.41
CA LEU A 327 3.08 12.40 -3.71
C LEU A 327 4.04 13.58 -3.94
N PRO A 328 5.36 13.42 -4.02
CA PRO A 328 6.27 14.53 -4.33
C PRO A 328 6.08 15.19 -5.69
N ILE A 329 5.54 14.47 -6.67
CA ILE A 329 5.26 14.98 -8.02
C ILE A 329 3.79 15.34 -8.23
N LEU A 330 2.94 15.18 -7.23
CA LEU A 330 1.56 15.65 -7.28
C LEU A 330 1.56 17.20 -7.29
N THR A 331 1.00 17.79 -8.35
CA THR A 331 0.93 19.25 -8.56
C THR A 331 -0.41 19.84 -8.17
N SER A 332 -1.46 19.02 -8.14
CA SER A 332 -2.77 19.41 -7.64
C SER A 332 -2.76 19.58 -6.13
N ASP A 333 -3.71 20.35 -5.61
CA ASP A 333 -3.94 20.45 -4.17
C ASP A 333 -4.45 19.12 -3.60
N PHE A 334 -3.66 18.52 -2.74
CA PHE A 334 -4.02 17.23 -2.12
C PHE A 334 -5.21 17.36 -1.17
N VAL A 335 -5.43 18.53 -0.58
CA VAL A 335 -6.61 18.80 0.26
C VAL A 335 -7.89 18.77 -0.57
N ASP A 336 -7.89 19.40 -1.76
CA ASP A 336 -9.03 19.36 -2.69
C ASP A 336 -9.34 17.92 -3.13
N ILE A 337 -8.31 17.12 -3.41
CA ILE A 337 -8.48 15.70 -3.75
C ILE A 337 -9.13 14.94 -2.59
N CYS A 338 -8.67 15.15 -1.35
CA CYS A 338 -9.26 14.54 -0.17
C CYS A 338 -10.74 14.94 0.00
N GLN A 339 -11.06 16.21 -0.18
CA GLN A 339 -12.44 16.71 -0.15
C GLN A 339 -13.29 16.08 -1.25
N GLY A 340 -12.78 16.01 -2.48
CA GLY A 340 -13.46 15.33 -3.60
C GLY A 340 -13.73 13.85 -3.33
N ILE A 341 -12.82 13.14 -2.64
CA ILE A 341 -13.04 11.76 -2.19
C ILE A 341 -14.20 11.71 -1.18
N LEU A 342 -14.22 12.61 -0.21
CA LEU A 342 -15.20 12.61 0.87
C LEU A 342 -16.61 12.99 0.38
N THR A 343 -16.71 13.96 -0.54
CA THR A 343 -18.00 14.47 -1.07
C THR A 343 -18.57 13.65 -2.23
N GLY A 344 -17.78 12.73 -2.82
CA GLY A 344 -18.19 12.00 -4.02
C GLY A 344 -17.98 12.78 -5.31
N GLU A 345 -17.21 13.87 -5.29
CA GLU A 345 -17.01 14.78 -6.42
C GLU A 345 -15.63 14.61 -7.08
N LEU A 346 -14.90 13.56 -6.74
CA LEU A 346 -13.59 13.26 -7.33
C LEU A 346 -13.68 13.16 -8.86
N THR A 347 -12.85 13.92 -9.58
CA THR A 347 -12.75 13.85 -11.05
C THR A 347 -11.30 13.79 -11.52
N GLN A 348 -11.10 13.38 -12.78
CA GLN A 348 -9.76 13.29 -13.37
C GLN A 348 -9.06 14.67 -13.44
N GLU A 349 -9.81 15.73 -13.65
CA GLU A 349 -9.30 17.10 -13.77
C GLU A 349 -8.72 17.64 -12.46
N MET A 350 -9.18 17.10 -11.32
CA MET A 350 -8.69 17.46 -9.98
C MET A 350 -7.28 16.93 -9.73
N VAL A 351 -6.80 15.96 -10.50
CA VAL A 351 -5.55 15.23 -10.20
C VAL A 351 -4.55 15.40 -11.33
N ARG A 352 -3.43 16.03 -11.03
CA ARG A 352 -2.33 16.25 -11.99
C ARG A 352 -1.01 15.96 -11.33
N PHE A 353 -0.11 15.35 -12.08
CA PHE A 353 1.25 15.05 -11.67
C PHE A 353 2.25 15.72 -12.60
N ASP A 354 3.44 16.05 -12.09
CA ASP A 354 4.58 16.46 -12.91
C ASP A 354 5.10 15.27 -13.73
N HIS A 355 5.49 15.51 -14.98
CA HIS A 355 6.19 14.56 -15.84
C HIS A 355 7.66 14.40 -15.42
N LYS A 356 7.88 13.86 -14.23
CA LYS A 356 9.21 13.65 -13.63
C LYS A 356 9.38 12.20 -13.20
N ALA A 357 10.58 11.66 -13.47
CA ALA A 357 10.99 10.42 -12.84
C ALA A 357 11.25 10.64 -11.36
N THR A 358 10.90 9.66 -10.55
CA THR A 358 11.23 9.64 -9.11
C THR A 358 11.94 8.35 -8.74
N VAL A 359 12.86 8.44 -7.79
CA VAL A 359 13.53 7.28 -7.20
C VAL A 359 13.48 7.44 -5.68
N CYS A 360 12.92 6.45 -5.01
CA CYS A 360 13.01 6.29 -3.57
C CYS A 360 14.06 5.22 -3.26
N LYS A 361 14.91 5.46 -2.26
CA LYS A 361 15.88 4.48 -1.77
C LYS A 361 15.93 4.51 -0.25
N TYR A 362 15.86 3.35 0.38
CA TYR A 362 15.98 3.22 1.83
C TYR A 362 17.45 3.16 2.24
N ILE A 363 17.74 3.83 3.34
CA ILE A 363 18.98 3.68 4.09
C ILE A 363 18.65 2.81 5.29
N VAL A 364 19.32 1.68 5.39
CA VAL A 364 19.06 0.67 6.41
C VAL A 364 20.34 0.33 7.17
N PRO A 365 20.25 -0.15 8.44
CA PRO A 365 21.41 -0.61 9.20
C PRO A 365 22.11 -1.77 8.51
N ARG A 366 23.41 -1.94 8.79
CA ARG A 366 24.15 -3.10 8.32
C ARG A 366 23.51 -4.38 8.84
N GLY A 367 23.35 -5.38 7.97
CA GLY A 367 22.73 -6.66 8.29
C GLY A 367 21.20 -6.68 8.24
N TYR A 368 20.55 -5.57 7.86
CA TYR A 368 19.10 -5.55 7.59
C TYR A 368 18.75 -6.54 6.45
N PRO A 369 17.63 -7.28 6.52
CA PRO A 369 16.59 -7.26 7.55
C PRO A 369 16.81 -8.23 8.72
N GLU A 370 17.84 -9.07 8.68
CA GLU A 370 18.07 -10.18 9.60
C GLU A 370 18.64 -9.71 10.95
N ASN A 371 19.62 -8.80 10.90
CA ASN A 371 20.25 -8.27 12.10
C ASN A 371 19.64 -6.92 12.49
N ARG A 372 19.13 -6.84 13.74
CA ARG A 372 18.53 -5.63 14.33
C ARG A 372 19.38 -5.03 15.45
N GLU A 373 20.65 -5.42 15.61
CA GLU A 373 21.52 -4.94 16.69
C GLU A 373 21.67 -3.42 16.71
N GLN A 374 21.60 -2.77 15.55
CA GLN A 374 21.69 -1.31 15.41
C GLN A 374 20.34 -0.58 15.53
N LYS A 375 19.28 -1.28 15.97
CA LYS A 375 17.97 -0.62 16.15
C LYS A 375 18.07 0.43 17.26
N GLY A 376 17.73 1.67 16.93
CA GLY A 376 17.76 2.80 17.85
C GLY A 376 19.07 3.58 17.84
N GLU A 377 20.08 3.19 17.05
CA GLU A 377 21.27 4.01 16.85
C GLU A 377 20.93 5.33 16.15
N ARG A 378 21.69 6.37 16.50
CA ARG A 378 21.49 7.70 15.92
C ARG A 378 21.98 7.71 14.45
N ILE A 379 21.08 8.03 13.53
CA ILE A 379 21.43 8.26 12.13
C ILE A 379 22.03 9.67 12.01
N GLN A 380 23.29 9.76 11.56
CA GLN A 380 23.90 11.01 11.18
C GLN A 380 23.64 11.25 9.69
N LEU A 381 22.73 12.17 9.40
CA LEU A 381 22.51 12.60 8.03
C LEU A 381 23.60 13.63 7.66
N PRO A 382 24.20 13.53 6.45
CA PRO A 382 25.05 14.62 5.95
C PRO A 382 24.22 15.91 5.90
N PRO A 383 24.85 17.09 6.01
CA PRO A 383 24.15 18.34 5.79
C PRO A 383 23.40 18.26 4.45
N LEU A 384 22.10 18.45 4.50
CA LEU A 384 21.31 18.56 3.27
C LEU A 384 21.88 19.72 2.47
N PRO A 385 22.09 19.60 1.15
CA PRO A 385 22.31 20.78 0.34
C PRO A 385 21.13 21.71 0.60
N LEU A 386 21.43 22.88 1.15
CA LEU A 386 20.42 23.92 1.39
C LEU A 386 19.62 24.10 0.09
N PRO A 387 18.28 24.22 0.15
CA PRO A 387 17.53 24.62 -1.03
C PRO A 387 18.19 25.89 -1.53
N LEU A 388 18.67 25.85 -2.79
CA LEU A 388 19.27 27.03 -3.42
C LEU A 388 18.30 28.18 -3.25
N PRO A 389 18.76 29.36 -2.81
CA PRO A 389 17.90 30.52 -2.70
C PRO A 389 17.22 30.72 -4.05
N ARG A 390 15.91 30.97 -4.04
CA ARG A 390 15.18 31.38 -5.23
C ARG A 390 15.98 32.51 -5.85
N CYS A 391 16.39 32.34 -7.10
CA CYS A 391 17.13 33.35 -7.85
C CYS A 391 16.33 34.66 -7.87
N GLY A 392 16.60 35.52 -6.91
CA GLY A 392 16.44 36.97 -7.05
C GLY A 392 17.57 37.43 -7.94
N ARG A 393 17.29 38.20 -8.99
CA ARG A 393 18.27 38.80 -9.89
C ARG A 393 19.29 39.61 -9.06
N GLY A 394 20.53 39.19 -9.00
CA GLY A 394 21.62 39.88 -8.34
C GLY A 394 22.84 38.98 -8.20
N GLY A 395 23.91 39.28 -8.90
CA GLY A 395 25.13 38.49 -8.99
C GLY A 395 25.88 38.34 -7.65
N GLY A 396 26.42 37.15 -7.45
CA GLY A 396 27.29 36.80 -6.33
C GLY A 396 27.70 35.33 -6.44
N GLU A 397 28.96 35.08 -6.29
CA GLU A 397 29.67 33.82 -6.51
C GLU A 397 29.06 32.59 -5.81
N THR A 398 28.98 31.48 -6.56
CA THR A 398 28.45 30.18 -6.09
C THR A 398 29.54 29.40 -5.32
N PRO A 399 29.25 28.84 -4.13
CA PRO A 399 30.11 27.84 -3.51
C PRO A 399 30.01 26.50 -4.25
N HIS A 400 31.14 25.92 -4.57
CA HIS A 400 31.25 24.61 -5.23
C HIS A 400 30.63 23.49 -4.40
N PRO A 401 29.86 22.57 -5.02
CA PRO A 401 29.37 21.37 -4.34
C PRO A 401 30.50 20.34 -4.18
N LEU A 402 30.55 19.73 -3.00
CA LEU A 402 31.43 18.60 -2.71
C LEU A 402 31.07 17.39 -3.58
N PRO A 403 32.04 16.63 -4.12
CA PRO A 403 31.79 15.56 -5.06
C PRO A 403 31.24 14.32 -4.38
N PHE A 404 30.05 13.90 -4.77
CA PHE A 404 29.57 12.54 -4.59
C PHE A 404 30.20 11.72 -5.72
N LYS A 405 31.17 10.83 -5.41
CA LYS A 405 31.71 9.88 -6.38
C LYS A 405 30.68 8.79 -6.66
N GLY A 406 29.92 9.00 -7.72
CA GLY A 406 29.12 8.00 -8.42
C GLY A 406 29.40 8.21 -9.89
N GLU A 407 30.10 7.28 -10.52
CA GLU A 407 30.45 7.35 -11.92
C GLU A 407 29.19 7.28 -12.80
N GLY A 408 29.06 8.21 -13.73
CA GLY A 408 28.18 8.17 -14.88
C GLY A 408 26.84 8.87 -14.76
N MET A 409 26.83 10.22 -14.75
CA MET A 409 25.61 10.97 -15.11
C MET A 409 25.98 12.27 -15.83
N GLY A 410 25.36 12.46 -17.01
CA GLY A 410 25.50 13.65 -17.82
C GLY A 410 25.05 14.93 -17.12
N GLU A 411 25.68 16.02 -17.49
CA GLU A 411 25.41 17.38 -17.04
C GLU A 411 23.99 17.80 -17.44
N GLY A 412 23.22 18.34 -16.51
CA GLY A 412 22.11 19.22 -16.87
C GLY A 412 20.72 19.03 -16.23
N SER A 413 20.56 18.53 -15.00
CA SER A 413 19.27 18.68 -14.31
C SER A 413 19.43 18.92 -12.82
N GLN A 414 18.80 19.98 -12.31
CA GLN A 414 18.69 20.22 -10.88
C GLN A 414 17.95 19.04 -10.23
N LYS A 415 18.66 18.26 -9.41
CA LYS A 415 18.08 17.15 -8.66
C LYS A 415 17.49 17.70 -7.36
N ASN A 416 16.18 17.59 -7.18
CA ASN A 416 15.52 17.89 -5.93
C ASN A 416 15.52 16.63 -5.05
N PHE A 417 16.11 16.75 -3.85
CA PHE A 417 16.06 15.70 -2.85
C PHE A 417 15.02 16.01 -1.79
N ARG A 418 14.28 14.98 -1.37
CA ARG A 418 13.43 15.02 -0.17
C ARG A 418 13.81 13.85 0.71
N ILE A 419 13.89 14.07 2.03
CA ILE A 419 14.12 13.00 3.01
C ILE A 419 12.82 12.77 3.75
N PHE A 420 12.32 11.54 3.66
CA PHE A 420 11.20 11.07 4.44
C PHE A 420 11.71 10.16 5.56
N PHE A 421 11.13 10.30 6.74
CA PHE A 421 11.47 9.50 7.90
C PHE A 421 10.42 8.41 8.09
N GLY A 422 10.88 7.16 8.17
CA GLY A 422 10.09 5.98 8.42
C GLY A 422 10.08 5.53 9.86
#